data_80b1a97f2cd3f111511a3a8a40d48498
#
_entry.id   80b1a97f2cd3f111511a3a8a40d48498
#
_cell.length_a   1.000
_cell.length_b   1.000
_cell.length_c   1.000
_cell.angle_alpha   90.00
_cell.angle_beta   90.00
_cell.angle_gamma   90.00
#
_symmetry.space_group_name_H-M   'P 1'
#
loop_
_entity.id
_entity.type
_entity.pdbx_description
1 polymer ?
#
loop_
_entity_poly.entity_id
_entity_poly.type
_entity_poly.pdbx_seq_one_letter_code
_entity_poly.pdbx_strand_id
1 'polypeptide(L)'
;NLYVKNLALIDEIEIEFSNGLNILTGETGAGKSIILGSINLALGNKATSDIIGHYGESGLVEVTFSVDDNKAKELATYDIYPENNEITISRRIMEGRSVIKINGETVSNSVVKKITALLIDIHGQHDHQSLLYKATHLEFLDRYAKNEISDIKTRLKAAYKDFKSAEKKLAEFTISEEERLRNISFLQYEIDEIEAADIKDNEDIELEALYRRILNSKKITEEIDYISKNICDDNNCAGNEISRALLSLNRITEYDENLVPLYNELADIENLFNDFNRDLKSYMNEMDFDDRIFDTTEKRLDKLNGLKAKHGGSLDSVKEALITSKEKLDFYKEYEDNLKLAEEAYNNNYDKLMDLCQKLSFLRKKSAKNLETDITKALLDLNFSQVKFEIRFTQTEHPSDNGFDEAEYLISLNPGEDLKPLSKIASGGELSRIMLGLKSVLAGKDDIDTLIFDEIDTGISGRTAQKVSEKMALIAKKHQVICITHLPQIASMADTHFLIEKNVMDNTTRTTIHKLNDEEIITELSRMLGGTEINGIVYDNAKEMKRQADELKKMSV
;
A
#
# COMPACT_ATOMS: atom_id res chain seq x y z
N ASN A 1 2.14 19.53 -21.38
CA ASN A 1 1.02 20.02 -22.21
C ASN A 1 -0.21 20.24 -21.33
N LEU A 2 -1.01 21.29 -21.63
CA LEU A 2 -2.28 21.59 -21.02
C LEU A 2 -3.36 21.67 -22.09
N TYR A 3 -4.38 20.86 -22.01
CA TYR A 3 -5.57 20.93 -22.85
C TYR A 3 -6.80 21.25 -22.00
N VAL A 4 -7.56 22.26 -22.42
CA VAL A 4 -8.78 22.72 -21.72
C VAL A 4 -9.90 22.87 -22.73
N LYS A 5 -11.06 22.28 -22.43
CA LYS A 5 -12.27 22.38 -23.26
C LYS A 5 -13.51 22.70 -22.42
N ASN A 6 -14.25 23.69 -22.87
CA ASN A 6 -15.52 24.14 -22.28
C ASN A 6 -15.43 24.43 -20.76
N LEU A 7 -14.46 25.28 -20.38
CA LEU A 7 -14.33 25.74 -19.00
C LEU A 7 -14.38 27.26 -18.90
N ALA A 8 -15.30 27.78 -18.14
CA ALA A 8 -15.53 29.21 -17.96
C ALA A 8 -15.66 29.95 -19.32
N LEU A 9 -14.70 30.81 -19.65
CA LEU A 9 -14.63 31.54 -20.92
C LEU A 9 -13.80 30.86 -22.01
N ILE A 10 -13.28 29.67 -21.72
CA ILE A 10 -12.47 28.87 -22.65
C ILE A 10 -13.39 27.90 -23.40
N ASP A 11 -13.44 28.05 -24.73
CA ASP A 11 -14.07 27.08 -25.60
C ASP A 11 -13.18 25.84 -25.77
N GLU A 12 -12.00 26.02 -26.37
CA GLU A 12 -10.98 24.98 -26.53
C GLU A 12 -9.59 25.64 -26.64
N ILE A 13 -8.64 25.18 -25.83
CA ILE A 13 -7.27 25.66 -25.80
C ILE A 13 -6.31 24.49 -25.58
N GLU A 14 -5.21 24.52 -26.32
CA GLU A 14 -4.06 23.64 -26.10
C GLU A 14 -2.80 24.47 -25.95
N ILE A 15 -2.00 24.20 -24.91
CA ILE A 15 -0.76 24.90 -24.60
C ILE A 15 0.36 23.89 -24.39
N GLU A 16 1.38 23.97 -25.21
CA GLU A 16 2.62 23.22 -25.05
C GLU A 16 3.67 24.11 -24.37
N PHE A 17 3.96 23.84 -23.10
CA PHE A 17 4.99 24.54 -22.34
C PHE A 17 6.37 24.00 -22.70
N SER A 18 7.30 24.89 -22.98
CA SER A 18 8.70 24.53 -23.25
C SER A 18 9.50 24.37 -21.97
N ASN A 19 10.67 23.74 -22.04
CA ASN A 19 11.65 23.80 -20.96
C ASN A 19 12.06 25.26 -20.69
N GLY A 20 12.50 25.53 -19.44
CA GLY A 20 12.90 26.89 -19.07
C GLY A 20 11.73 27.73 -18.54
N LEU A 21 11.81 29.06 -18.74
CA LEU A 21 10.86 30.03 -18.19
C LEU A 21 9.74 30.33 -19.18
N ASN A 22 8.55 29.82 -18.89
CA ASN A 22 7.32 30.10 -19.62
C ASN A 22 6.56 31.22 -18.93
N ILE A 23 6.33 32.32 -19.65
CA ILE A 23 5.61 33.49 -19.12
C ILE A 23 4.26 33.61 -19.80
N LEU A 24 3.22 33.86 -19.01
CA LEU A 24 1.88 34.15 -19.46
C LEU A 24 1.54 35.61 -19.12
N THR A 25 1.32 36.43 -20.14
CA THR A 25 0.83 37.80 -19.99
C THR A 25 -0.59 37.95 -20.54
N GLY A 26 -1.19 39.11 -20.35
CA GLY A 26 -2.51 39.45 -20.82
C GLY A 26 -3.22 40.43 -19.88
N GLU A 27 -4.37 40.95 -20.27
CA GLU A 27 -5.15 41.88 -19.47
C GLU A 27 -5.70 41.23 -18.18
N THR A 28 -5.91 42.04 -17.13
CA THR A 28 -6.56 41.60 -15.90
C THR A 28 -7.97 41.11 -16.21
N GLY A 29 -8.27 39.87 -15.73
CA GLY A 29 -9.53 39.22 -16.05
C GLY A 29 -9.61 38.51 -17.41
N ALA A 30 -8.52 38.49 -18.21
CA ALA A 30 -8.46 37.85 -19.53
C ALA A 30 -8.39 36.32 -19.50
N GLY A 31 -8.44 35.69 -18.36
CA GLY A 31 -8.40 34.22 -18.30
C GLY A 31 -7.13 33.65 -17.66
N LYS A 32 -6.18 34.48 -17.19
CA LYS A 32 -4.96 34.02 -16.48
C LYS A 32 -5.32 33.11 -15.30
N SER A 33 -6.25 33.56 -14.46
CA SER A 33 -6.73 32.76 -13.33
C SER A 33 -7.53 31.51 -13.77
N ILE A 34 -8.11 31.50 -14.98
CA ILE A 34 -8.82 30.34 -15.52
C ILE A 34 -7.84 29.25 -15.91
N ILE A 35 -6.69 29.61 -16.51
CA ILE A 35 -5.64 28.66 -16.87
C ILE A 35 -5.10 27.96 -15.61
N LEU A 36 -4.73 28.76 -14.61
CA LEU A 36 -4.22 28.21 -13.35
C LEU A 36 -5.31 27.38 -12.64
N GLY A 37 -6.54 27.88 -12.61
CA GLY A 37 -7.70 27.17 -12.09
C GLY A 37 -7.94 25.83 -12.81
N SER A 38 -7.72 25.78 -14.12
CA SER A 38 -7.81 24.56 -14.93
C SER A 38 -6.73 23.54 -14.53
N ILE A 39 -5.49 23.99 -14.39
CA ILE A 39 -4.40 23.12 -13.90
C ILE A 39 -4.77 22.58 -12.51
N ASN A 40 -5.16 23.44 -11.59
CA ASN A 40 -5.55 23.06 -10.24
C ASN A 40 -6.71 22.05 -10.19
N LEU A 41 -7.66 22.17 -11.10
CA LEU A 41 -8.74 21.19 -11.24
C LEU A 41 -8.20 19.82 -11.64
N ALA A 42 -7.31 19.75 -12.63
CA ALA A 42 -6.69 18.48 -13.01
C ALA A 42 -5.89 17.85 -11.86
N LEU A 43 -5.23 18.69 -11.05
CA LEU A 43 -4.42 18.25 -9.90
C LEU A 43 -5.23 17.83 -8.66
N GLY A 44 -6.57 17.81 -8.75
CA GLY A 44 -7.43 17.26 -7.72
C GLY A 44 -8.07 18.29 -6.78
N ASN A 45 -8.03 19.59 -7.10
CA ASN A 45 -8.76 20.60 -6.34
C ASN A 45 -10.28 20.47 -6.54
N LYS A 46 -11.05 21.05 -5.61
CA LYS A 46 -12.52 20.91 -5.63
C LYS A 46 -13.10 21.55 -6.91
N ALA A 47 -13.90 20.79 -7.65
CA ALA A 47 -14.64 21.29 -8.81
C ALA A 47 -16.06 21.64 -8.40
N THR A 48 -16.55 22.81 -8.88
CA THR A 48 -17.96 23.21 -8.80
C THR A 48 -18.55 23.21 -10.22
N SER A 49 -19.85 22.99 -10.34
CA SER A 49 -20.52 22.98 -11.65
C SER A 49 -20.48 24.33 -12.38
N ASP A 50 -20.32 25.42 -11.62
CA ASP A 50 -20.31 26.80 -12.15
C ASP A 50 -19.13 27.09 -13.08
N ILE A 51 -18.12 26.21 -13.09
CA ILE A 51 -16.93 26.35 -13.93
C ILE A 51 -17.13 25.79 -15.34
N ILE A 52 -18.22 25.05 -15.59
CA ILE A 52 -18.54 24.55 -16.93
C ILE A 52 -18.92 25.74 -17.83
N GLY A 53 -18.29 25.81 -18.98
CA GLY A 53 -18.59 26.85 -19.98
C GLY A 53 -19.94 26.64 -20.69
N HIS A 54 -20.27 27.58 -21.53
CA HIS A 54 -21.58 27.56 -22.27
C HIS A 54 -21.49 26.78 -23.59
N TYR A 55 -20.34 26.17 -23.91
CA TYR A 55 -20.09 25.53 -25.20
C TYR A 55 -20.38 24.04 -25.24
N GLY A 56 -20.90 23.46 -24.13
CA GLY A 56 -21.24 22.04 -24.05
C GLY A 56 -21.73 21.62 -22.64
N GLU A 57 -22.14 20.36 -22.50
CA GLU A 57 -22.69 19.82 -21.25
C GLU A 57 -21.62 19.40 -20.23
N SER A 58 -20.35 19.37 -20.63
CA SER A 58 -19.23 18.98 -19.75
C SER A 58 -17.99 19.79 -20.04
N GLY A 59 -17.22 20.09 -18.99
CA GLY A 59 -15.87 20.64 -19.10
C GLY A 59 -14.82 19.54 -19.04
N LEU A 60 -13.70 19.71 -19.73
CA LEU A 60 -12.56 18.79 -19.74
C LEU A 60 -11.27 19.57 -19.54
N VAL A 61 -10.41 19.06 -18.65
CA VAL A 61 -9.01 19.47 -18.51
C VAL A 61 -8.13 18.25 -18.59
N GLU A 62 -7.05 18.35 -19.34
CA GLU A 62 -5.99 17.35 -19.41
C GLU A 62 -4.63 18.02 -19.23
N VAL A 63 -3.81 17.43 -18.38
CA VAL A 63 -2.42 17.86 -18.16
C VAL A 63 -1.53 16.66 -18.39
N THR A 64 -0.59 16.81 -19.35
CA THR A 64 0.38 15.76 -19.67
C THR A 64 1.76 16.18 -19.19
N PHE A 65 2.40 15.31 -18.42
CA PHE A 65 3.77 15.46 -17.91
C PHE A 65 4.69 14.49 -18.62
N SER A 66 5.86 14.96 -19.05
CA SER A 66 6.98 14.10 -19.45
C SER A 66 7.76 13.72 -18.19
N VAL A 67 8.12 12.45 -18.04
CA VAL A 67 8.78 11.91 -16.86
C VAL A 67 10.01 11.11 -17.23
N ASP A 68 11.06 11.18 -16.41
CA ASP A 68 12.26 10.37 -16.56
C ASP A 68 12.12 8.97 -15.93
N ASP A 69 13.12 8.10 -16.15
CA ASP A 69 13.14 6.73 -15.62
C ASP A 69 13.10 6.66 -14.08
N ASN A 70 13.66 7.67 -13.39
CA ASN A 70 13.67 7.67 -11.93
C ASN A 70 12.27 8.01 -11.39
N LYS A 71 11.64 9.02 -11.99
CA LYS A 71 10.27 9.41 -11.67
C LYS A 71 9.28 8.30 -12.02
N ALA A 72 9.49 7.60 -13.14
CA ALA A 72 8.67 6.44 -13.51
C ALA A 72 8.72 5.33 -12.45
N LYS A 73 9.89 5.05 -11.87
CA LYS A 73 10.02 4.08 -10.75
C LYS A 73 9.31 4.52 -9.48
N GLU A 74 9.33 5.82 -9.18
CA GLU A 74 8.63 6.39 -8.03
C GLU A 74 7.11 6.28 -8.20
N LEU A 75 6.60 6.57 -9.40
CA LEU A 75 5.20 6.48 -9.76
C LEU A 75 4.68 5.03 -9.76
N ALA A 76 5.52 4.07 -10.14
CA ALA A 76 5.20 2.63 -10.08
C ALA A 76 4.88 2.14 -8.65
N THR A 77 5.36 2.81 -7.60
CA THR A 77 4.99 2.49 -6.20
C THR A 77 3.52 2.79 -5.87
N TYR A 78 2.85 3.56 -6.75
CA TYR A 78 1.43 3.88 -6.68
C TYR A 78 0.59 3.16 -7.76
N ASP A 79 1.17 2.14 -8.41
CA ASP A 79 0.58 1.40 -9.55
C ASP A 79 0.28 2.30 -10.78
N ILE A 80 1.06 3.39 -10.95
CA ILE A 80 0.95 4.29 -12.10
C ILE A 80 2.17 4.11 -13.01
N TYR A 81 1.92 3.76 -14.25
CA TYR A 81 2.96 3.48 -15.25
C TYR A 81 2.88 4.50 -16.39
N PRO A 82 3.98 5.23 -16.69
CA PRO A 82 4.02 6.16 -17.81
C PRO A 82 3.87 5.43 -19.15
N GLU A 83 3.15 6.03 -20.08
CA GLU A 83 3.07 5.59 -21.48
C GLU A 83 3.98 6.47 -22.33
N ASN A 84 4.96 5.89 -23.02
CA ASN A 84 5.96 6.64 -23.80
C ASN A 84 6.68 7.75 -23.01
N ASN A 85 6.99 7.51 -21.73
CA ASN A 85 7.55 8.50 -20.81
C ASN A 85 6.63 9.71 -20.52
N GLU A 86 5.33 9.55 -20.70
CA GLU A 86 4.33 10.57 -20.42
C GLU A 86 3.27 10.06 -19.46
N ILE A 87 2.73 10.99 -18.66
CA ILE A 87 1.57 10.76 -17.79
C ILE A 87 0.55 11.83 -18.09
N THR A 88 -0.64 11.40 -18.47
CA THR A 88 -1.78 12.28 -18.72
C THR A 88 -2.79 12.17 -17.58
N ILE A 89 -3.02 13.30 -16.91
CA ILE A 89 -4.07 13.45 -15.90
C ILE A 89 -5.23 14.20 -16.54
N SER A 90 -6.38 13.56 -16.66
CA SER A 90 -7.57 14.15 -17.23
C SER A 90 -8.70 14.26 -16.21
N ARG A 91 -9.42 15.37 -16.25
CA ARG A 91 -10.60 15.55 -15.41
C ARG A 91 -11.77 16.05 -16.25
N ARG A 92 -12.84 15.25 -16.26
CA ARG A 92 -14.13 15.63 -16.85
C ARG A 92 -15.08 16.08 -15.77
N ILE A 93 -15.65 17.26 -15.94
CA ILE A 93 -16.61 17.88 -15.01
C ILE A 93 -17.97 17.90 -15.69
N MET A 94 -18.97 17.37 -15.03
CA MET A 94 -20.36 17.31 -15.46
C MET A 94 -21.24 17.83 -14.33
N GLU A 95 -22.48 18.13 -14.63
CA GLU A 95 -23.43 18.55 -13.60
C GLU A 95 -23.54 17.50 -12.49
N GLY A 96 -23.27 17.91 -11.24
CA GLY A 96 -23.34 17.06 -10.05
C GLY A 96 -22.22 16.01 -9.89
N ARG A 97 -21.30 15.84 -10.84
CA ARG A 97 -20.19 14.86 -10.73
C ARG A 97 -18.93 15.27 -11.49
N SER A 98 -17.80 14.79 -11.02
CA SER A 98 -16.55 14.86 -11.79
C SER A 98 -15.82 13.53 -11.77
N VAL A 99 -15.12 13.20 -12.86
CA VAL A 99 -14.34 11.97 -13.02
C VAL A 99 -12.90 12.37 -13.31
N ILE A 100 -11.97 11.79 -12.56
CA ILE A 100 -10.52 11.98 -12.78
C ILE A 100 -9.93 10.67 -13.27
N LYS A 101 -9.07 10.76 -14.26
CA LYS A 101 -8.35 9.63 -14.84
C LYS A 101 -6.86 9.93 -14.93
N ILE A 102 -6.04 8.90 -14.77
CA ILE A 102 -4.60 8.92 -15.10
C ILE A 102 -4.39 7.87 -16.19
N ASN A 103 -3.81 8.25 -17.33
CA ASN A 103 -3.61 7.38 -18.50
C ASN A 103 -4.89 6.61 -18.90
N GLY A 104 -6.04 7.28 -18.82
CA GLY A 104 -7.34 6.68 -19.15
C GLY A 104 -8.02 5.89 -18.04
N GLU A 105 -7.32 5.51 -16.97
CA GLU A 105 -7.87 4.79 -15.83
C GLU A 105 -8.45 5.71 -14.76
N THR A 106 -9.61 5.35 -14.22
CA THR A 106 -10.27 6.16 -13.18
C THR A 106 -9.58 5.97 -11.83
N VAL A 107 -9.17 7.08 -11.21
CA VAL A 107 -8.46 7.09 -9.93
C VAL A 107 -9.17 7.95 -8.89
N SER A 108 -8.87 7.70 -7.61
CA SER A 108 -9.38 8.53 -6.53
C SER A 108 -8.64 9.86 -6.44
N ASN A 109 -9.31 10.90 -5.94
CA ASN A 109 -8.70 12.22 -5.75
C ASN A 109 -7.48 12.21 -4.81
N SER A 110 -7.45 11.28 -3.85
CA SER A 110 -6.30 11.12 -2.94
C SER A 110 -5.05 10.58 -3.66
N VAL A 111 -5.22 9.69 -4.63
CA VAL A 111 -4.12 9.18 -5.48
C VAL A 111 -3.61 10.30 -6.38
N VAL A 112 -4.52 11.04 -7.05
CA VAL A 112 -4.14 12.19 -7.88
C VAL A 112 -3.26 13.16 -7.11
N LYS A 113 -3.69 13.57 -5.90
CA LYS A 113 -2.90 14.51 -5.06
C LYS A 113 -1.51 14.01 -4.70
N LYS A 114 -1.35 12.70 -4.47
CA LYS A 114 -0.03 12.11 -4.20
C LYS A 114 0.85 12.13 -5.44
N ILE A 115 0.30 11.76 -6.59
CA ILE A 115 1.02 11.74 -7.86
C ILE A 115 1.41 13.15 -8.30
N THR A 116 0.48 14.11 -8.23
CA THR A 116 0.74 15.49 -8.64
C THR A 116 1.79 16.18 -7.77
N ALA A 117 1.85 15.88 -6.47
CA ALA A 117 2.88 16.38 -5.57
C ALA A 117 4.32 15.93 -5.95
N LEU A 118 4.46 14.87 -6.76
CA LEU A 118 5.74 14.42 -7.30
C LEU A 118 6.12 15.11 -8.61
N LEU A 119 5.14 15.65 -9.35
CA LEU A 119 5.31 16.16 -10.72
C LEU A 119 5.37 17.68 -10.79
N ILE A 120 4.60 18.37 -9.95
CA ILE A 120 4.39 19.81 -10.04
C ILE A 120 4.21 20.45 -8.67
N ASP A 121 4.76 21.65 -8.50
CA ASP A 121 4.56 22.48 -7.31
C ASP A 121 4.01 23.85 -7.73
N ILE A 122 2.90 24.27 -7.10
CA ILE A 122 2.21 25.52 -7.43
C ILE A 122 2.33 26.48 -6.24
N HIS A 123 2.74 27.70 -6.52
CA HIS A 123 2.97 28.77 -5.56
C HIS A 123 2.02 29.95 -5.84
N GLY A 124 0.88 29.99 -5.15
CA GLY A 124 -0.17 31.02 -5.29
C GLY A 124 -1.03 31.14 -4.02
N GLN A 125 -2.06 32.00 -4.06
CA GLN A 125 -2.83 32.41 -2.88
C GLN A 125 -3.70 31.29 -2.24
N HIS A 126 -3.98 30.20 -2.96
CA HIS A 126 -4.94 29.18 -2.54
C HIS A 126 -4.44 27.74 -2.73
N ASP A 127 -3.15 27.54 -2.99
CA ASP A 127 -2.66 26.24 -3.43
C ASP A 127 -1.87 25.48 -2.35
N HIS A 128 -1.73 24.18 -2.59
CA HIS A 128 -1.04 23.22 -1.74
C HIS A 128 0.46 23.52 -1.66
N GLN A 129 0.83 24.46 -0.83
CA GLN A 129 2.22 24.80 -0.59
C GLN A 129 2.80 23.79 0.40
N SER A 130 3.47 22.78 -0.13
CA SER A 130 4.12 21.74 0.68
C SER A 130 5.01 22.32 1.80
N LEU A 131 5.70 23.44 1.52
CA LEU A 131 6.57 24.13 2.48
C LEU A 131 5.85 24.88 3.62
N LEU A 132 4.53 25.03 3.59
CA LEU A 132 3.78 25.58 4.72
C LEU A 132 3.48 24.56 5.81
N TYR A 133 3.58 23.27 5.48
CA TYR A 133 3.28 22.21 6.42
C TYR A 133 4.53 21.83 7.21
N LYS A 134 4.49 21.96 8.55
CA LYS A 134 5.58 21.56 9.44
C LYS A 134 6.09 20.14 9.15
N ALA A 135 5.20 19.23 8.77
CA ALA A 135 5.52 17.83 8.47
C ALA A 135 6.55 17.65 7.32
N THR A 136 6.64 18.60 6.40
CA THR A 136 7.56 18.53 5.24
C THR A 136 8.89 19.26 5.47
N HIS A 137 8.99 20.11 6.50
CA HIS A 137 10.18 20.92 6.73
C HIS A 137 11.45 20.09 6.95
N LEU A 138 11.33 18.98 7.69
CA LEU A 138 12.46 18.08 7.92
C LEU A 138 12.91 17.40 6.62
N GLU A 139 11.96 17.04 5.75
CA GLU A 139 12.27 16.43 4.46
C GLU A 139 13.02 17.41 3.55
N PHE A 140 12.61 18.68 3.51
CA PHE A 140 13.33 19.72 2.76
C PHE A 140 14.76 19.92 3.26
N LEU A 141 14.95 19.94 4.59
CA LEU A 141 16.29 19.98 5.17
C LEU A 141 17.11 18.74 4.77
N ASP A 142 16.50 17.55 4.82
CA ASP A 142 17.16 16.30 4.46
C ASP A 142 17.55 16.26 2.98
N ARG A 143 16.73 16.83 2.08
CA ARG A 143 17.07 17.00 0.65
C ARG A 143 18.27 17.95 0.49
N TYR A 144 18.28 19.07 1.21
CA TYR A 144 19.42 20.00 1.20
C TYR A 144 20.71 19.33 1.67
N ALA A 145 20.64 18.53 2.75
CA ALA A 145 21.75 17.84 3.36
C ALA A 145 22.05 16.45 2.77
N LYS A 146 21.40 16.05 1.65
CA LYS A 146 21.40 14.68 1.09
C LYS A 146 22.77 14.02 1.08
N ASN A 147 23.80 14.72 0.62
CA ASN A 147 25.16 14.18 0.51
C ASN A 147 25.81 13.91 1.88
N GLU A 148 25.41 14.63 2.93
CA GLU A 148 25.99 14.54 4.27
C GLU A 148 25.31 13.47 5.12
N ILE A 149 24.01 13.18 4.86
CA ILE A 149 23.18 12.35 5.75
C ILE A 149 22.77 11.00 5.16
N SER A 150 22.95 10.78 3.84
CA SER A 150 22.43 9.57 3.16
C SER A 150 22.94 8.26 3.75
N ASP A 151 24.23 8.17 4.08
CA ASP A 151 24.82 6.97 4.72
C ASP A 151 24.22 6.70 6.08
N ILE A 152 24.14 7.75 6.92
CA ILE A 152 23.57 7.61 8.28
C ILE A 152 22.08 7.26 8.22
N LYS A 153 21.30 7.84 7.29
CA LYS A 153 19.89 7.48 7.11
C LYS A 153 19.70 6.02 6.72
N THR A 154 20.54 5.50 5.83
CA THR A 154 20.49 4.09 5.43
C THR A 154 20.78 3.16 6.61
N ARG A 155 21.82 3.48 7.39
CA ARG A 155 22.20 2.72 8.59
C ARG A 155 21.14 2.82 9.70
N LEU A 156 20.52 3.99 9.85
CA LEU A 156 19.44 4.22 10.81
C LEU A 156 18.21 3.37 10.50
N LYS A 157 17.80 3.30 9.23
CA LYS A 157 16.67 2.43 8.80
C LYS A 157 16.95 0.96 9.11
N ALA A 158 18.16 0.50 8.88
CA ALA A 158 18.56 -0.87 9.23
C ALA A 158 18.49 -1.09 10.75
N ALA A 159 19.09 -0.19 11.54
CA ALA A 159 19.09 -0.27 12.99
C ALA A 159 17.67 -0.20 13.58
N TYR A 160 16.78 0.61 13.00
CA TYR A 160 15.38 0.68 13.42
C TYR A 160 14.63 -0.63 13.16
N LYS A 161 14.89 -1.29 12.01
CA LYS A 161 14.33 -2.60 11.71
C LYS A 161 14.79 -3.65 12.71
N ASP A 162 16.10 -3.65 13.05
CA ASP A 162 16.69 -4.58 14.03
C ASP A 162 16.11 -4.34 15.42
N PHE A 163 15.97 -3.06 15.82
CA PHE A 163 15.33 -2.67 17.08
C PHE A 163 13.88 -3.15 17.15
N LYS A 164 13.07 -2.92 16.10
CA LYS A 164 11.68 -3.39 16.05
C LYS A 164 11.55 -4.90 16.08
N SER A 165 12.50 -5.61 15.47
CA SER A 165 12.57 -7.07 15.56
C SER A 165 12.87 -7.54 16.99
N ALA A 166 13.81 -6.89 17.69
CA ALA A 166 14.15 -7.19 19.07
C ALA A 166 13.00 -6.83 20.03
N GLU A 167 12.33 -5.68 19.83
CA GLU A 167 11.14 -5.27 20.58
C GLU A 167 10.00 -6.30 20.46
N LYS A 168 9.75 -6.78 19.25
CA LYS A 168 8.74 -7.83 19.02
C LYS A 168 9.09 -9.13 19.72
N LYS A 169 10.36 -9.56 19.64
CA LYS A 169 10.81 -10.76 20.34
C LYS A 169 10.68 -10.62 21.85
N LEU A 170 11.06 -9.49 22.42
CA LEU A 170 10.92 -9.23 23.84
C LEU A 170 9.46 -9.24 24.28
N ALA A 171 8.54 -8.74 23.45
CA ALA A 171 7.10 -8.76 23.74
C ALA A 171 6.50 -10.18 23.80
N GLU A 172 7.18 -11.19 23.25
CA GLU A 172 6.75 -12.61 23.36
C GLU A 172 6.96 -13.17 24.78
N PHE A 173 7.80 -12.52 25.59
CA PHE A 173 8.12 -12.91 26.97
C PHE A 173 7.25 -12.21 28.03
N THR A 174 6.01 -11.85 27.72
CA THR A 174 5.09 -11.17 28.65
C THR A 174 4.25 -12.10 29.52
N ILE A 175 4.53 -13.40 29.47
CA ILE A 175 3.76 -14.43 30.18
C ILE A 175 4.20 -14.49 31.65
N SER A 176 3.24 -14.49 32.58
CA SER A 176 3.53 -14.64 34.00
C SER A 176 4.14 -16.01 34.32
N GLU A 177 4.95 -16.09 35.38
CA GLU A 177 5.57 -17.34 35.81
C GLU A 177 4.51 -18.45 36.07
N GLU A 178 3.36 -18.09 36.65
CA GLU A 178 2.26 -18.99 36.92
C GLU A 178 1.65 -19.58 35.64
N GLU A 179 1.49 -18.74 34.63
CA GLU A 179 0.98 -19.14 33.32
C GLU A 179 2.00 -19.99 32.57
N ARG A 180 3.29 -19.64 32.65
CA ARG A 180 4.39 -20.43 32.10
C ARG A 180 4.44 -21.83 32.65
N LEU A 181 4.40 -21.97 33.97
CA LEU A 181 4.41 -23.28 34.65
C LEU A 181 3.18 -24.13 34.28
N ARG A 182 2.01 -23.51 34.14
CA ARG A 182 0.79 -24.17 33.67
C ARG A 182 0.97 -24.69 32.24
N ASN A 183 1.51 -23.85 31.35
CA ASN A 183 1.76 -24.23 29.96
C ASN A 183 2.80 -25.35 29.83
N ILE A 184 3.87 -25.32 30.61
CA ILE A 184 4.85 -26.41 30.71
C ILE A 184 4.16 -27.72 31.11
N SER A 185 3.35 -27.72 32.18
CA SER A 185 2.65 -28.90 32.66
C SER A 185 1.67 -29.45 31.63
N PHE A 186 0.96 -28.57 30.92
CA PHE A 186 0.02 -28.96 29.89
C PHE A 186 0.75 -29.58 28.67
N LEU A 187 1.79 -28.92 28.18
CA LEU A 187 2.58 -29.40 27.04
C LEU A 187 3.28 -30.74 27.38
N GLN A 188 3.81 -30.87 28.60
CA GLN A 188 4.43 -32.11 29.00
C GLN A 188 3.41 -33.26 29.01
N TYR A 189 2.20 -33.01 29.56
CA TYR A 189 1.12 -33.99 29.52
C TYR A 189 0.73 -34.39 28.10
N GLU A 190 0.58 -33.44 27.22
CA GLU A 190 0.24 -33.66 25.81
C GLU A 190 1.32 -34.48 25.07
N ILE A 191 2.58 -34.15 25.28
CA ILE A 191 3.73 -34.90 24.73
C ILE A 191 3.73 -36.32 25.26
N ASP A 192 3.62 -36.50 26.55
CA ASP A 192 3.61 -37.81 27.19
C ASP A 192 2.43 -38.68 26.70
N GLU A 193 1.26 -38.10 26.50
CA GLU A 193 0.07 -38.79 25.95
C GLU A 193 0.33 -39.29 24.53
N ILE A 194 0.91 -38.45 23.66
CA ILE A 194 1.17 -38.81 22.28
C ILE A 194 2.34 -39.83 22.20
N GLU A 195 3.42 -39.62 22.94
CA GLU A 195 4.56 -40.54 22.96
C GLU A 195 4.20 -41.93 23.53
N ALA A 196 3.39 -41.95 24.61
CA ALA A 196 2.88 -43.20 25.18
C ALA A 196 1.92 -43.94 24.23
N ALA A 197 1.46 -43.30 23.21
CA ALA A 197 0.65 -43.95 22.19
C ALA A 197 1.49 -44.75 21.18
N ASP A 198 2.77 -44.48 21.02
CA ASP A 198 3.70 -45.18 20.09
C ASP A 198 3.07 -45.40 18.71
N ILE A 199 2.74 -44.29 18.03
CA ILE A 199 1.96 -44.29 16.77
C ILE A 199 2.86 -44.70 15.61
N LYS A 200 2.42 -45.73 14.88
CA LYS A 200 3.07 -46.20 13.65
C LYS A 200 2.46 -45.56 12.41
N ASP A 201 3.21 -45.55 11.31
CA ASP A 201 2.72 -45.02 10.04
C ASP A 201 1.60 -45.90 9.48
N ASN A 202 0.48 -45.29 9.07
CA ASN A 202 -0.72 -45.94 8.55
C ASN A 202 -1.40 -46.95 9.49
N GLU A 203 -1.07 -46.95 10.78
CA GLU A 203 -1.59 -47.89 11.77
C GLU A 203 -3.12 -47.86 11.85
N ASP A 204 -3.73 -46.69 11.77
CA ASP A 204 -5.19 -46.53 11.81
C ASP A 204 -5.87 -47.18 10.61
N ILE A 205 -5.30 -47.09 9.41
CA ILE A 205 -5.83 -47.68 8.20
C ILE A 205 -5.77 -49.21 8.30
N GLU A 206 -4.64 -49.76 8.77
CA GLU A 206 -4.46 -51.21 8.93
C GLU A 206 -5.41 -51.76 10.01
N LEU A 207 -5.52 -51.08 11.14
CA LEU A 207 -6.40 -51.50 12.21
C LEU A 207 -7.88 -51.35 11.84
N GLU A 208 -8.29 -50.33 11.12
CA GLU A 208 -9.67 -50.20 10.62
C GLU A 208 -10.02 -51.34 9.65
N ALA A 209 -9.12 -51.71 8.76
CA ALA A 209 -9.33 -52.83 7.87
C ALA A 209 -9.45 -54.16 8.63
N LEU A 210 -8.59 -54.37 9.64
CA LEU A 210 -8.63 -55.55 10.49
C LEU A 210 -9.92 -55.57 11.33
N TYR A 211 -10.31 -54.48 11.96
CA TYR A 211 -11.54 -54.36 12.75
C TYR A 211 -12.79 -54.70 11.94
N ARG A 212 -12.92 -54.16 10.71
CA ARG A 212 -14.05 -54.48 9.81
C ARG A 212 -14.07 -55.94 9.46
N ARG A 213 -12.91 -56.56 9.18
CA ARG A 213 -12.81 -57.99 8.88
C ARG A 213 -13.29 -58.85 10.06
N ILE A 214 -12.81 -58.55 11.30
CA ILE A 214 -13.18 -59.30 12.49
C ILE A 214 -14.65 -59.09 12.82
N LEU A 215 -15.19 -57.88 12.71
CA LEU A 215 -16.61 -57.61 12.96
C LEU A 215 -17.53 -58.38 12.02
N ASN A 216 -17.15 -58.46 10.74
CA ASN A 216 -17.92 -59.29 9.79
C ASN A 216 -17.84 -60.78 10.11
N SER A 217 -16.68 -61.29 10.50
CA SER A 217 -16.51 -62.65 10.94
C SER A 217 -17.36 -62.96 12.19
N LYS A 218 -17.37 -62.06 13.15
CA LYS A 218 -18.21 -62.19 14.36
C LYS A 218 -19.71 -62.30 14.04
N LYS A 219 -20.22 -61.41 13.18
CA LYS A 219 -21.62 -61.44 12.74
C LYS A 219 -21.98 -62.74 12.07
N ILE A 220 -21.09 -63.23 11.17
CA ILE A 220 -21.30 -64.49 10.46
C ILE A 220 -21.35 -65.65 11.49
N THR A 221 -20.42 -65.67 12.45
CA THR A 221 -20.37 -66.69 13.49
C THR A 221 -21.64 -66.69 14.34
N GLU A 222 -22.12 -65.50 14.80
CA GLU A 222 -23.34 -65.37 15.56
C GLU A 222 -24.58 -65.88 14.84
N GLU A 223 -24.73 -65.57 13.54
CA GLU A 223 -25.87 -66.04 12.73
C GLU A 223 -25.79 -67.52 12.45
N ILE A 224 -24.61 -68.09 12.20
CA ILE A 224 -24.42 -69.50 12.01
C ILE A 224 -24.66 -70.30 13.31
N ASP A 225 -24.19 -69.76 14.45
CA ASP A 225 -24.47 -70.37 15.75
C ASP A 225 -25.97 -70.39 16.05
N TYR A 226 -26.68 -69.30 15.71
CA TYR A 226 -28.14 -69.25 15.80
C TYR A 226 -28.80 -70.30 14.92
N ILE A 227 -28.35 -70.47 13.69
CA ILE A 227 -28.86 -71.51 12.77
C ILE A 227 -28.58 -72.92 13.35
N SER A 228 -27.35 -73.18 13.78
CA SER A 228 -26.94 -74.47 14.32
C SER A 228 -27.79 -74.86 15.56
N LYS A 229 -27.97 -73.94 16.51
CA LYS A 229 -28.78 -74.18 17.72
C LYS A 229 -30.24 -74.49 17.42
N ASN A 230 -30.86 -73.74 16.52
CA ASN A 230 -32.29 -73.86 16.23
C ASN A 230 -32.62 -75.03 15.30
N ILE A 231 -31.70 -75.42 14.43
CA ILE A 231 -31.95 -76.45 13.43
C ILE A 231 -31.37 -77.80 13.86
N CYS A 232 -30.22 -77.83 14.56
CA CYS A 232 -29.43 -79.06 14.68
C CYS A 232 -29.22 -79.58 16.12
N ASP A 233 -29.09 -78.74 17.14
CA ASP A 233 -28.51 -79.16 18.44
C ASP A 233 -29.51 -79.25 19.63
N ASP A 234 -30.75 -78.76 19.55
CA ASP A 234 -31.76 -78.87 20.61
C ASP A 234 -32.62 -80.12 20.54
N ASN A 235 -33.11 -80.60 21.68
CA ASN A 235 -33.97 -81.75 21.74
C ASN A 235 -35.29 -81.68 20.96
N ASN A 236 -35.66 -80.42 20.55
CA ASN A 236 -36.80 -80.15 19.66
C ASN A 236 -36.34 -79.56 18.35
N CYS A 237 -35.12 -79.82 17.85
CA CYS A 237 -34.61 -79.35 16.56
C CYS A 237 -35.31 -80.07 15.39
N ALA A 238 -35.26 -79.40 14.22
CA ALA A 238 -35.88 -79.89 12.99
C ALA A 238 -35.40 -81.31 12.62
N GLY A 239 -34.11 -81.61 12.81
CA GLY A 239 -33.54 -82.91 12.56
C GLY A 239 -34.15 -84.03 13.40
N ASN A 240 -34.33 -83.81 14.65
CA ASN A 240 -34.96 -84.79 15.55
C ASN A 240 -36.43 -85.00 15.24
N GLU A 241 -37.14 -83.96 14.79
CA GLU A 241 -38.54 -84.11 14.37
C GLU A 241 -38.66 -84.84 13.06
N ILE A 242 -37.75 -84.65 12.09
CA ILE A 242 -37.68 -85.42 10.84
C ILE A 242 -37.40 -86.87 11.15
N SER A 243 -36.44 -87.23 11.99
CA SER A 243 -36.12 -88.58 12.39
C SER A 243 -37.30 -89.28 13.07
N ARG A 244 -38.00 -88.53 14.03
CA ARG A 244 -39.20 -89.03 14.67
C ARG A 244 -40.33 -89.30 13.67
N ALA A 245 -40.53 -88.39 12.74
CA ALA A 245 -41.55 -88.58 11.68
C ALA A 245 -41.23 -89.77 10.82
N LEU A 246 -39.94 -89.94 10.43
CA LEU A 246 -39.49 -91.13 9.64
C LEU A 246 -39.74 -92.45 10.35
N LEU A 247 -39.41 -92.53 11.64
CA LEU A 247 -39.71 -93.70 12.51
C LEU A 247 -41.21 -93.96 12.60
N SER A 248 -42.02 -92.95 12.65
CA SER A 248 -43.46 -93.05 12.72
C SER A 248 -44.05 -93.55 11.43
N LEU A 249 -43.54 -92.98 10.28
CA LEU A 249 -43.96 -93.37 8.98
C LEU A 249 -43.54 -94.82 8.63
N ASN A 250 -42.33 -95.24 8.99
CA ASN A 250 -41.83 -96.56 8.86
C ASN A 250 -42.75 -97.64 9.57
N ARG A 251 -43.33 -97.33 10.70
CA ARG A 251 -44.22 -98.22 11.40
C ARG A 251 -45.54 -98.46 10.65
N ILE A 252 -46.00 -97.49 9.87
CA ILE A 252 -47.32 -97.63 9.19
C ILE A 252 -47.17 -98.01 7.74
N THR A 253 -45.99 -98.05 7.13
CA THR A 253 -45.75 -98.63 5.77
C THR A 253 -46.07 -100.13 5.70
N GLU A 254 -46.01 -100.85 6.78
CA GLU A 254 -46.44 -102.26 6.87
C GLU A 254 -47.95 -102.44 6.63
N TYR A 255 -48.77 -101.39 6.85
CA TYR A 255 -50.22 -101.42 6.73
C TYR A 255 -50.72 -100.81 5.38
N ASP A 256 -49.91 -100.04 4.66
CA ASP A 256 -50.28 -99.50 3.32
C ASP A 256 -49.01 -99.21 2.50
N GLU A 257 -48.88 -100.05 1.39
CA GLU A 257 -47.74 -99.97 0.46
C GLU A 257 -47.66 -98.61 -0.24
N ASN A 258 -48.76 -97.82 -0.39
CA ASN A 258 -48.77 -96.50 -0.98
C ASN A 258 -48.00 -95.47 -0.13
N LEU A 259 -47.65 -95.77 1.10
CA LEU A 259 -46.85 -94.93 1.99
C LEU A 259 -45.34 -95.08 1.78
N VAL A 260 -44.87 -96.13 1.10
CA VAL A 260 -43.44 -96.35 0.81
C VAL A 260 -42.78 -95.23 0.04
N PRO A 261 -43.39 -94.59 -0.98
CA PRO A 261 -42.80 -93.44 -1.64
C PRO A 261 -42.62 -92.26 -0.70
N LEU A 262 -43.59 -91.94 0.18
CA LEU A 262 -43.52 -90.91 1.15
C LEU A 262 -42.42 -91.16 2.20
N TYR A 263 -42.22 -92.39 2.61
CA TYR A 263 -41.10 -92.76 3.47
C TYR A 263 -39.75 -92.49 2.83
N ASN A 264 -39.60 -92.92 1.52
CA ASN A 264 -38.34 -92.63 0.79
C ASN A 264 -38.10 -91.17 0.62
N GLU A 265 -39.10 -90.35 0.28
CA GLU A 265 -38.97 -88.90 0.19
C GLU A 265 -38.52 -88.25 1.56
N LEU A 266 -39.09 -88.69 2.66
CA LEU A 266 -38.70 -88.20 3.97
C LEU A 266 -37.31 -88.71 4.35
N ALA A 267 -36.88 -89.90 3.99
CA ALA A 267 -35.52 -90.39 4.18
C ALA A 267 -34.49 -89.61 3.35
N ASP A 268 -34.85 -89.24 2.12
CA ASP A 268 -33.98 -88.34 1.33
C ASP A 268 -33.84 -86.97 1.95
N ILE A 269 -34.90 -86.37 2.53
CA ILE A 269 -34.87 -85.15 3.28
C ILE A 269 -33.95 -85.25 4.54
N GLU A 270 -34.06 -86.39 5.28
CA GLU A 270 -33.18 -86.64 6.43
C GLU A 270 -31.70 -86.70 6.03
N ASN A 271 -31.37 -87.36 4.92
CA ASN A 271 -30.02 -87.45 4.41
C ASN A 271 -29.48 -86.06 3.99
N LEU A 272 -30.25 -85.26 3.24
CA LEU A 272 -29.89 -83.92 2.88
C LEU A 272 -29.72 -83.03 4.07
N PHE A 273 -30.55 -83.18 5.06
CA PHE A 273 -30.45 -82.41 6.35
C PHE A 273 -29.16 -82.76 7.11
N ASN A 274 -28.81 -84.05 7.20
CA ASN A 274 -27.57 -84.51 7.82
C ASN A 274 -26.30 -83.96 7.08
N ASP A 275 -26.35 -83.96 5.75
CA ASP A 275 -25.29 -83.37 4.93
C ASP A 275 -25.13 -81.87 5.17
N PHE A 276 -26.23 -81.12 5.19
CA PHE A 276 -26.25 -79.72 5.51
C PHE A 276 -25.63 -79.45 6.92
N ASN A 277 -26.01 -80.23 7.91
CA ASN A 277 -25.47 -80.11 9.27
C ASN A 277 -23.97 -80.36 9.35
N ARG A 278 -23.49 -81.36 8.61
CA ARG A 278 -22.06 -81.65 8.53
C ARG A 278 -21.29 -80.47 7.91
N ASP A 279 -21.82 -79.95 6.81
CA ASP A 279 -21.22 -78.84 6.09
C ASP A 279 -21.23 -77.54 6.92
N LEU A 280 -22.33 -77.29 7.64
CA LEU A 280 -22.43 -76.15 8.56
C LEU A 280 -21.42 -76.25 9.71
N LYS A 281 -21.25 -77.45 10.29
CA LYS A 281 -20.24 -77.68 11.35
C LYS A 281 -18.83 -77.57 10.83
N SER A 282 -18.55 -78.02 9.60
CA SER A 282 -17.24 -77.83 8.96
C SER A 282 -16.92 -76.34 8.79
N TYR A 283 -17.88 -75.59 8.25
CA TYR A 283 -17.71 -74.15 8.08
C TYR A 283 -17.49 -73.42 9.40
N MET A 284 -18.22 -73.78 10.46
CA MET A 284 -18.04 -73.22 11.81
C MET A 284 -16.62 -73.47 12.34
N ASN A 285 -16.09 -74.66 12.13
CA ASN A 285 -14.76 -75.03 12.59
C ASN A 285 -13.64 -74.36 11.81
N GLU A 286 -13.89 -73.91 10.59
CA GLU A 286 -12.93 -73.16 9.77
C GLU A 286 -12.92 -71.66 10.09
N MET A 287 -13.96 -71.16 10.77
CA MET A 287 -14.02 -69.73 11.22
C MET A 287 -13.23 -69.52 12.50
N ASP A 288 -12.02 -68.95 12.33
CA ASP A 288 -11.18 -68.56 13.48
C ASP A 288 -11.52 -67.14 13.90
N PHE A 289 -12.41 -67.01 14.94
CA PHE A 289 -12.77 -65.76 15.57
C PHE A 289 -12.12 -65.71 16.97
N ASP A 290 -11.13 -64.76 17.10
CA ASP A 290 -10.48 -64.54 18.38
C ASP A 290 -10.99 -63.25 19.04
N ASP A 291 -11.84 -63.37 20.05
CA ASP A 291 -12.38 -62.23 20.85
C ASP A 291 -11.27 -61.33 21.40
N ARG A 292 -10.09 -61.88 21.70
CA ARG A 292 -8.98 -61.08 22.28
C ARG A 292 -8.39 -60.17 21.23
N ILE A 293 -8.27 -60.62 19.96
CA ILE A 293 -7.77 -59.79 18.85
C ILE A 293 -8.77 -58.67 18.59
N PHE A 294 -10.07 -58.96 18.62
CA PHE A 294 -11.12 -57.94 18.48
C PHE A 294 -11.00 -56.87 19.53
N ASP A 295 -11.02 -57.24 20.83
CA ASP A 295 -10.94 -56.29 21.94
C ASP A 295 -9.66 -55.45 21.95
N THR A 296 -8.53 -56.05 21.56
CA THR A 296 -7.25 -55.32 21.50
C THR A 296 -7.24 -54.34 20.34
N THR A 297 -7.81 -54.72 19.17
CA THR A 297 -7.91 -53.87 18.00
C THR A 297 -8.83 -52.67 18.26
N GLU A 298 -10.02 -52.94 18.87
CA GLU A 298 -10.98 -51.89 19.21
C GLU A 298 -10.37 -50.87 20.18
N LYS A 299 -9.78 -51.31 21.29
CA LYS A 299 -9.12 -50.41 22.26
C LYS A 299 -7.99 -49.61 21.67
N ARG A 300 -7.24 -50.20 20.71
CA ARG A 300 -6.15 -49.50 20.03
C ARG A 300 -6.71 -48.43 19.06
N LEU A 301 -7.76 -48.76 18.30
CA LEU A 301 -8.45 -47.81 17.44
C LEU A 301 -9.06 -46.65 18.23
N ASP A 302 -9.72 -46.93 19.32
CA ASP A 302 -10.31 -45.91 20.19
C ASP A 302 -9.25 -44.94 20.73
N LYS A 303 -8.08 -45.46 21.13
CA LYS A 303 -6.96 -44.64 21.56
C LYS A 303 -6.45 -43.73 20.43
N LEU A 304 -6.25 -44.28 19.22
CA LEU A 304 -5.80 -43.50 18.05
C LEU A 304 -6.84 -42.47 17.61
N ASN A 305 -8.12 -42.86 17.57
CA ASN A 305 -9.21 -41.95 17.22
C ASN A 305 -9.38 -40.81 18.22
N GLY A 306 -9.17 -41.10 19.53
CA GLY A 306 -9.14 -40.09 20.57
C GLY A 306 -8.04 -39.05 20.35
N LEU A 307 -6.83 -39.47 19.94
CA LEU A 307 -5.73 -38.57 19.59
C LEU A 307 -6.00 -37.80 18.30
N LYS A 308 -6.51 -38.47 17.24
CA LYS A 308 -6.91 -37.82 16.01
C LYS A 308 -7.94 -36.73 16.24
N ALA A 309 -8.95 -36.97 17.06
CA ALA A 309 -9.99 -36.00 17.40
C ALA A 309 -9.45 -34.75 18.12
N LYS A 310 -8.41 -34.91 18.96
CA LYS A 310 -7.75 -33.79 19.66
C LYS A 310 -6.82 -32.98 18.78
N HIS A 311 -6.16 -33.60 17.76
CA HIS A 311 -5.04 -33.03 17.05
C HIS A 311 -5.23 -32.92 15.52
N GLY A 312 -6.46 -32.75 15.04
CA GLY A 312 -6.72 -32.36 13.65
C GLY A 312 -7.13 -33.48 12.69
N GLY A 313 -7.50 -34.66 13.19
CA GLY A 313 -8.23 -35.67 12.44
C GLY A 313 -7.38 -36.71 11.71
N SER A 314 -6.04 -36.64 11.70
CA SER A 314 -5.14 -37.61 11.10
C SER A 314 -3.96 -37.96 12.01
N LEU A 315 -3.29 -39.11 11.79
CA LEU A 315 -2.09 -39.47 12.53
C LEU A 315 -0.91 -38.54 12.20
N ASP A 316 -0.83 -38.01 10.99
CA ASP A 316 0.19 -37.02 10.61
C ASP A 316 0.01 -35.72 11.39
N SER A 317 -1.24 -35.23 11.54
CA SER A 317 -1.54 -34.06 12.37
C SER A 317 -1.14 -34.27 13.83
N VAL A 318 -1.30 -35.48 14.38
CA VAL A 318 -0.85 -35.83 15.73
C VAL A 318 0.65 -35.75 15.85
N LYS A 319 1.40 -36.24 14.83
CA LYS A 319 2.87 -36.15 14.80
C LYS A 319 3.37 -34.71 14.68
N GLU A 320 2.71 -33.88 13.85
CA GLU A 320 3.00 -32.44 13.74
C GLU A 320 2.72 -31.71 15.06
N ALA A 321 1.62 -32.04 15.73
CA ALA A 321 1.30 -31.51 17.05
C ALA A 321 2.38 -31.86 18.08
N LEU A 322 2.90 -33.10 18.07
CA LEU A 322 3.99 -33.54 18.95
C LEU A 322 5.25 -32.69 18.72
N ILE A 323 5.66 -32.45 17.47
CA ILE A 323 6.83 -31.63 17.14
C ILE A 323 6.62 -30.20 17.65
N THR A 324 5.48 -29.60 17.34
CA THR A 324 5.14 -28.24 17.76
C THR A 324 5.09 -28.11 19.29
N SER A 325 4.54 -29.10 19.99
CA SER A 325 4.46 -29.09 21.45
C SER A 325 5.84 -29.26 22.11
N LYS A 326 6.75 -30.05 21.52
CA LYS A 326 8.14 -30.14 21.97
C LYS A 326 8.90 -28.81 21.78
N GLU A 327 8.81 -28.19 20.62
CA GLU A 327 9.43 -26.88 20.36
C GLU A 327 8.94 -25.81 21.35
N LYS A 328 7.64 -25.78 21.64
CA LYS A 328 7.07 -24.86 22.64
C LYS A 328 7.55 -25.19 24.07
N LEU A 329 7.63 -26.46 24.42
CA LEU A 329 8.11 -26.87 25.74
C LEU A 329 9.57 -26.47 25.97
N ASP A 330 10.44 -26.66 24.96
CA ASP A 330 11.85 -26.27 25.04
C ASP A 330 11.96 -24.74 25.14
N PHE A 331 11.15 -23.97 24.39
CA PHE A 331 11.06 -22.52 24.54
C PHE A 331 10.71 -22.10 25.98
N TYR A 332 9.71 -22.74 26.60
CA TYR A 332 9.33 -22.41 27.98
C TYR A 332 10.35 -22.89 29.04
N LYS A 333 11.09 -23.94 28.79
CA LYS A 333 12.16 -24.42 29.68
C LYS A 333 13.35 -23.46 29.72
N GLU A 334 13.71 -22.91 28.55
CA GLU A 334 14.80 -21.95 28.38
C GLU A 334 14.34 -20.48 28.53
N TYR A 335 13.15 -20.26 29.06
CA TYR A 335 12.48 -18.95 29.09
C TYR A 335 13.31 -17.84 29.71
N GLU A 336 13.95 -18.08 30.88
CA GLU A 336 14.72 -17.06 31.59
C GLU A 336 15.99 -16.66 30.86
N ASP A 337 16.68 -17.64 30.29
CA ASP A 337 17.89 -17.38 29.49
C ASP A 337 17.53 -16.66 28.18
N ASN A 338 16.45 -17.08 27.53
CA ASN A 338 15.95 -16.45 26.31
C ASN A 338 15.42 -15.04 26.56
N LEU A 339 14.74 -14.80 27.69
CA LEU A 339 14.30 -13.46 28.10
C LEU A 339 15.50 -12.53 28.28
N LYS A 340 16.52 -12.97 29.02
CA LYS A 340 17.75 -12.18 29.24
C LYS A 340 18.47 -11.85 27.94
N LEU A 341 18.56 -12.83 27.03
CA LEU A 341 19.13 -12.61 25.70
C LEU A 341 18.30 -11.61 24.87
N ALA A 342 16.97 -11.69 24.97
CA ALA A 342 16.06 -10.76 24.27
C ALA A 342 16.17 -9.35 24.85
N GLU A 343 16.28 -9.18 26.17
CA GLU A 343 16.52 -7.89 26.84
C GLU A 343 17.87 -7.29 26.45
N GLU A 344 18.92 -8.08 26.45
CA GLU A 344 20.26 -7.64 26.00
C GLU A 344 20.24 -7.21 24.51
N ALA A 345 19.58 -7.98 23.66
CA ALA A 345 19.42 -7.64 22.25
C ALA A 345 18.61 -6.36 22.05
N TYR A 346 17.50 -6.19 22.80
CA TYR A 346 16.69 -4.97 22.77
C TYR A 346 17.51 -3.74 23.17
N ASN A 347 18.20 -3.79 24.33
CA ASN A 347 19.01 -2.69 24.84
C ASN A 347 20.15 -2.34 23.88
N ASN A 348 20.88 -3.34 23.37
CA ASN A 348 21.97 -3.13 22.42
C ASN A 348 21.50 -2.49 21.10
N ASN A 349 20.35 -2.91 20.57
CA ASN A 349 19.78 -2.33 19.35
C ASN A 349 19.20 -0.94 19.61
N TYR A 350 18.62 -0.69 20.77
CA TYR A 350 18.15 0.63 21.17
C TYR A 350 19.31 1.63 21.29
N ASP A 351 20.39 1.25 21.94
CA ASP A 351 21.59 2.09 22.11
C ASP A 351 22.22 2.43 20.74
N LYS A 352 22.33 1.46 19.86
CA LYS A 352 22.81 1.68 18.48
C LYS A 352 21.89 2.62 17.70
N LEU A 353 20.58 2.45 17.82
CA LEU A 353 19.59 3.33 17.19
C LEU A 353 19.73 4.76 17.70
N MET A 354 19.84 4.94 19.01
CA MET A 354 19.96 6.26 19.65
C MET A 354 21.27 6.97 19.27
N ASP A 355 22.39 6.26 19.18
CA ASP A 355 23.68 6.80 18.70
C ASP A 355 23.54 7.33 17.26
N LEU A 356 22.90 6.55 16.37
CA LEU A 356 22.66 6.98 14.99
C LEU A 356 21.69 8.16 14.91
N CYS A 357 20.64 8.18 15.72
CA CYS A 357 19.72 9.32 15.83
C CYS A 357 20.44 10.61 16.25
N GLN A 358 21.32 10.52 17.25
CA GLN A 358 22.12 11.66 17.72
C GLN A 358 23.07 12.19 16.63
N LYS A 359 23.77 11.28 15.93
CA LYS A 359 24.64 11.64 14.80
C LYS A 359 23.88 12.30 13.68
N LEU A 360 22.69 11.76 13.31
CA LEU A 360 21.83 12.36 12.30
C LEU A 360 21.35 13.76 12.73
N SER A 361 20.88 13.91 13.97
CA SER A 361 20.47 15.20 14.54
C SER A 361 21.58 16.23 14.49
N PHE A 362 22.79 15.84 14.83
CA PHE A 362 23.95 16.74 14.77
C PHE A 362 24.21 17.24 13.32
N LEU A 363 24.20 16.34 12.35
CA LEU A 363 24.40 16.71 10.93
C LEU A 363 23.25 17.59 10.42
N ARG A 364 22.00 17.26 10.75
CA ARG A 364 20.83 18.08 10.41
C ARG A 364 20.95 19.50 10.95
N LYS A 365 21.31 19.66 12.24
CA LYS A 365 21.51 20.97 12.87
C LYS A 365 22.65 21.77 12.23
N LYS A 366 23.73 21.09 11.84
CA LYS A 366 24.84 21.71 11.11
C LYS A 366 24.40 22.19 9.74
N SER A 367 23.73 21.35 8.96
CA SER A 367 23.23 21.70 7.61
C SER A 367 22.11 22.74 7.68
N ALA A 368 21.30 22.74 8.77
CA ALA A 368 20.29 23.76 9.00
C ALA A 368 20.89 25.17 9.12
N LYS A 369 22.03 25.34 9.78
CA LYS A 369 22.71 26.64 9.88
C LYS A 369 23.20 27.16 8.51
N ASN A 370 23.67 26.26 7.66
CA ASN A 370 24.03 26.61 6.30
C ASN A 370 22.78 27.01 5.49
N LEU A 371 21.72 26.20 5.59
CA LEU A 371 20.44 26.47 4.92
C LEU A 371 19.82 27.80 5.36
N GLU A 372 19.82 28.11 6.67
CA GLU A 372 19.37 29.39 7.22
C GLU A 372 20.12 30.56 6.58
N THR A 373 21.43 30.44 6.45
CA THR A 373 22.29 31.46 5.84
C THR A 373 21.99 31.66 4.35
N ASP A 374 21.89 30.56 3.60
CA ASP A 374 21.62 30.58 2.16
C ASP A 374 20.23 31.16 1.86
N ILE A 375 19.20 30.73 2.63
CA ILE A 375 17.84 31.26 2.51
C ILE A 375 17.80 32.75 2.85
N THR A 376 18.41 33.15 3.96
CA THR A 376 18.47 34.58 4.36
C THR A 376 19.08 35.42 3.23
N LYS A 377 20.20 34.98 2.65
CA LYS A 377 20.85 35.65 1.51
C LYS A 377 19.93 35.70 0.28
N ALA A 378 19.28 34.61 -0.07
CA ALA A 378 18.36 34.56 -1.19
C ALA A 378 17.16 35.51 -1.03
N LEU A 379 16.64 35.65 0.21
CA LEU A 379 15.54 36.56 0.50
C LEU A 379 15.98 38.05 0.52
N LEU A 380 17.18 38.35 1.00
CA LEU A 380 17.75 39.69 0.88
C LEU A 380 17.93 40.11 -0.60
N ASP A 381 18.36 39.17 -1.46
CA ASP A 381 18.42 39.40 -2.91
C ASP A 381 17.05 39.73 -3.52
N LEU A 382 15.96 39.21 -2.94
CA LEU A 382 14.57 39.48 -3.33
C LEU A 382 13.99 40.76 -2.71
N ASN A 383 14.85 41.60 -2.18
CA ASN A 383 14.55 42.94 -1.63
C ASN A 383 13.70 42.93 -0.34
N PHE A 384 13.80 41.85 0.44
CA PHE A 384 13.37 41.92 1.84
C PHE A 384 14.43 42.67 2.65
N SER A 385 14.06 43.73 3.34
CA SER A 385 15.02 44.66 3.96
C SER A 385 15.78 44.11 5.17
N GLN A 386 15.12 43.29 5.98
CA GLN A 386 15.71 42.60 7.13
C GLN A 386 14.96 41.29 7.40
N VAL A 387 15.58 40.21 7.00
CA VAL A 387 15.00 38.88 7.16
C VAL A 387 15.77 38.11 8.24
N LYS A 388 15.06 37.48 9.14
CA LYS A 388 15.56 36.38 9.95
C LYS A 388 14.86 35.10 9.59
N PHE A 389 15.62 34.07 9.27
CA PHE A 389 15.13 32.74 9.02
C PHE A 389 15.77 31.79 10.01
N GLU A 390 14.98 30.96 10.68
CA GLU A 390 15.43 30.01 11.70
C GLU A 390 14.75 28.69 11.52
N ILE A 391 15.50 27.60 11.66
CA ILE A 391 14.97 26.23 11.68
C ILE A 391 14.97 25.76 13.14
N ARG A 392 13.79 25.68 13.73
CA ARG A 392 13.61 25.19 15.09
C ARG A 392 13.46 23.68 15.09
N PHE A 393 14.27 23.01 15.91
CA PHE A 393 14.19 21.57 16.12
C PHE A 393 13.42 21.27 17.41
N THR A 394 12.55 20.28 17.33
CA THR A 394 11.95 19.58 18.47
C THR A 394 12.25 18.10 18.34
N GLN A 395 12.20 17.35 19.45
CA GLN A 395 12.44 15.91 19.44
C GLN A 395 11.14 15.18 19.76
N THR A 396 10.90 14.08 19.06
CA THR A 396 9.81 13.15 19.37
C THR A 396 10.16 12.29 20.58
N GLU A 397 9.16 11.81 21.31
CA GLU A 397 9.35 10.92 22.47
C GLU A 397 9.96 9.58 22.08
N HIS A 398 9.62 9.08 20.89
CA HIS A 398 10.10 7.80 20.37
C HIS A 398 10.85 8.00 19.06
N PRO A 399 11.99 7.31 18.86
CA PRO A 399 12.69 7.34 17.61
C PRO A 399 11.90 6.60 16.51
N SER A 400 12.05 7.05 15.27
CA SER A 400 11.47 6.44 14.06
C SER A 400 12.59 5.95 13.13
N ASP A 401 12.21 5.39 11.99
CA ASP A 401 13.14 5.05 10.90
C ASP A 401 13.80 6.28 10.24
N ASN A 402 13.31 7.49 10.57
CA ASN A 402 13.85 8.79 10.16
C ASN A 402 14.52 9.57 11.31
N GLY A 403 14.73 8.94 12.47
CA GLY A 403 15.30 9.57 13.67
C GLY A 403 14.22 10.11 14.62
N PHE A 404 14.61 11.06 15.46
CA PHE A 404 13.74 11.66 16.46
C PHE A 404 13.52 13.17 16.27
N ASP A 405 14.10 13.79 15.21
CA ASP A 405 13.96 15.21 14.98
C ASP A 405 12.66 15.55 14.26
N GLU A 406 12.04 16.63 14.67
CA GLU A 406 11.10 17.42 13.90
C GLU A 406 11.70 18.81 13.64
N ALA A 407 11.40 19.40 12.50
CA ALA A 407 11.85 20.74 12.15
C ALA A 407 10.66 21.66 11.87
N GLU A 408 10.76 22.91 12.26
CA GLU A 408 9.79 23.95 11.93
C GLU A 408 10.53 25.19 11.40
N TYR A 409 10.12 25.67 10.23
CA TYR A 409 10.69 26.87 9.61
C TYR A 409 9.98 28.11 10.11
N LEU A 410 10.77 29.03 10.67
CA LEU A 410 10.33 30.28 11.24
C LEU A 410 10.96 31.44 10.49
N ILE A 411 10.19 32.48 10.28
CA ILE A 411 10.65 33.68 9.57
C ILE A 411 10.14 34.95 10.25
N SER A 412 10.96 35.99 10.18
CA SER A 412 10.57 37.38 10.45
C SER A 412 11.01 38.22 9.26
N LEU A 413 10.11 39.03 8.71
CA LEU A 413 10.32 39.84 7.51
C LEU A 413 10.63 41.28 7.79
N ASN A 414 10.33 41.75 9.02
CA ASN A 414 10.48 43.14 9.41
C ASN A 414 11.30 43.28 10.71
N PRO A 415 12.03 44.39 10.87
CA PRO A 415 12.75 44.67 12.11
C PRO A 415 11.80 44.72 13.32
N GLY A 416 12.12 43.99 14.39
CA GLY A 416 11.33 44.00 15.62
C GLY A 416 10.12 43.07 15.64
N GLU A 417 9.83 42.38 14.55
CA GLU A 417 8.83 41.30 14.55
C GLU A 417 9.39 40.00 15.12
N ASP A 418 8.53 39.27 15.84
CA ASP A 418 8.84 37.94 16.32
C ASP A 418 8.91 36.93 15.15
N LEU A 419 9.73 35.89 15.33
CA LEU A 419 9.76 34.77 14.44
C LEU A 419 8.42 34.02 14.43
N LYS A 420 7.81 33.86 13.25
CA LYS A 420 6.53 33.20 13.05
C LYS A 420 6.69 32.00 12.09
N PRO A 421 5.89 30.94 12.24
CA PRO A 421 5.83 29.87 11.24
C PRO A 421 5.49 30.41 9.84
N LEU A 422 6.07 29.80 8.80
CA LEU A 422 5.79 30.17 7.41
C LEU A 422 4.28 30.19 7.09
N SER A 423 3.51 29.27 7.68
CA SER A 423 2.05 29.18 7.53
C SER A 423 1.28 30.39 8.07
N LYS A 424 1.91 31.27 8.85
CA LYS A 424 1.28 32.49 9.40
C LYS A 424 1.60 33.77 8.63
N ILE A 425 2.23 33.65 7.47
CA ILE A 425 2.49 34.79 6.58
C ILE A 425 1.19 35.16 5.89
N ALA A 426 0.79 36.43 6.01
CA ALA A 426 -0.53 36.89 5.59
C ALA A 426 -0.63 37.33 4.11
N SER A 427 0.52 37.70 3.49
CA SER A 427 0.55 38.26 2.13
C SER A 427 0.91 37.21 1.09
N GLY A 428 0.02 37.00 0.10
CA GLY A 428 0.25 36.06 -1.02
C GLY A 428 1.53 36.36 -1.81
N GLY A 429 1.75 37.62 -2.18
CA GLY A 429 2.95 38.03 -2.92
C GLY A 429 4.25 37.90 -2.12
N GLU A 430 4.23 38.18 -0.80
CA GLU A 430 5.40 37.91 0.05
C GLU A 430 5.68 36.43 0.15
N LEU A 431 4.65 35.63 0.32
CA LEU A 431 4.77 34.18 0.41
C LEU A 431 5.34 33.59 -0.89
N SER A 432 4.83 34.00 -2.06
CA SER A 432 5.36 33.54 -3.36
C SER A 432 6.85 33.90 -3.54
N ARG A 433 7.28 35.10 -3.10
CA ARG A 433 8.70 35.48 -3.14
C ARG A 433 9.55 34.68 -2.14
N ILE A 434 9.03 34.40 -0.95
CA ILE A 434 9.73 33.54 0.01
C ILE A 434 9.91 32.15 -0.56
N MET A 435 8.86 31.60 -1.19
CA MET A 435 8.93 30.31 -1.88
C MET A 435 9.94 30.32 -3.01
N LEU A 436 10.00 31.40 -3.81
CA LEU A 436 11.02 31.57 -4.83
C LEU A 436 12.44 31.55 -4.22
N GLY A 437 12.64 32.25 -3.10
CA GLY A 437 13.92 32.26 -2.37
C GLY A 437 14.30 30.85 -1.90
N LEU A 438 13.39 30.15 -1.24
CA LEU A 438 13.57 28.77 -0.76
C LEU A 438 13.88 27.81 -1.93
N LYS A 439 13.09 27.85 -2.99
CA LYS A 439 13.31 27.02 -4.19
C LYS A 439 14.63 27.36 -4.91
N SER A 440 15.07 28.61 -4.90
CA SER A 440 16.36 28.98 -5.49
C SER A 440 17.55 28.35 -4.77
N VAL A 441 17.46 28.17 -3.45
CA VAL A 441 18.50 27.51 -2.65
C VAL A 441 18.47 25.99 -2.85
N LEU A 442 17.30 25.42 -3.07
CA LEU A 442 17.10 24.00 -3.29
C LEU A 442 17.21 23.59 -4.77
N ALA A 443 17.35 24.54 -5.70
CA ALA A 443 17.41 24.29 -7.13
C ALA A 443 18.50 23.26 -7.49
N GLY A 444 18.07 22.14 -8.08
CA GLY A 444 18.93 20.99 -8.40
C GLY A 444 19.16 20.00 -7.24
N LYS A 445 18.51 20.21 -6.09
CA LYS A 445 18.37 19.24 -4.98
C LYS A 445 16.92 18.82 -4.80
N ASP A 446 16.00 19.48 -5.49
CA ASP A 446 14.56 19.18 -5.50
C ASP A 446 14.24 18.29 -6.70
N ASP A 447 13.46 17.24 -6.48
CA ASP A 447 13.11 16.24 -7.50
C ASP A 447 11.82 16.61 -8.27
N ILE A 448 11.29 17.85 -8.10
CA ILE A 448 10.09 18.33 -8.80
C ILE A 448 10.48 19.10 -10.04
N ASP A 449 10.04 18.63 -11.21
CA ASP A 449 10.48 19.17 -12.50
C ASP A 449 9.74 20.45 -12.92
N THR A 450 8.47 20.63 -12.52
CA THR A 450 7.64 21.76 -12.94
C THR A 450 7.23 22.63 -11.76
N LEU A 451 7.47 23.93 -11.86
CA LEU A 451 7.13 24.94 -10.87
C LEU A 451 6.21 25.99 -11.49
N ILE A 452 5.10 26.31 -10.81
CA ILE A 452 4.19 27.39 -11.21
C ILE A 452 4.24 28.50 -10.16
N PHE A 453 4.45 29.75 -10.60
CA PHE A 453 4.40 30.93 -9.77
C PHE A 453 3.27 31.85 -10.18
N ASP A 454 2.33 32.07 -9.24
CA ASP A 454 1.25 33.04 -9.38
C ASP A 454 1.43 34.18 -8.38
N GLU A 455 0.96 35.39 -8.74
CA GLU A 455 1.00 36.60 -7.91
C GLU A 455 2.39 36.98 -7.37
N ILE A 456 3.48 36.46 -7.94
CA ILE A 456 4.84 36.73 -7.49
C ILE A 456 5.23 38.21 -7.66
N ASP A 457 4.54 38.91 -8.54
CA ASP A 457 4.70 40.31 -8.91
C ASP A 457 3.79 41.26 -8.08
N THR A 458 2.96 40.73 -7.19
CA THR A 458 2.07 41.51 -6.34
C THR A 458 2.86 42.35 -5.32
N GLY A 459 2.65 43.68 -5.35
CA GLY A 459 3.27 44.64 -4.44
C GLY A 459 4.75 44.90 -4.70
N ILE A 460 5.28 44.53 -5.88
CA ILE A 460 6.65 44.86 -6.28
C ILE A 460 6.69 45.64 -7.59
N SER A 461 7.78 46.36 -7.77
CA SER A 461 8.06 47.14 -9.01
C SER A 461 9.56 47.38 -9.17
N GLY A 462 9.96 47.87 -10.34
CA GLY A 462 11.30 48.32 -10.60
C GLY A 462 12.40 47.31 -10.23
N ARG A 463 13.29 47.69 -9.30
CA ARG A 463 14.47 46.90 -8.96
C ARG A 463 14.12 45.54 -8.35
N THR A 464 13.05 45.48 -7.57
CA THR A 464 12.61 44.21 -6.96
C THR A 464 12.12 43.24 -8.03
N ALA A 465 11.33 43.72 -9.00
CA ALA A 465 10.86 42.90 -10.12
C ALA A 465 12.03 42.34 -10.94
N GLN A 466 13.08 43.16 -11.14
CA GLN A 466 14.31 42.72 -11.81
C GLN A 466 14.99 41.58 -11.04
N LYS A 467 15.12 41.68 -9.73
CA LYS A 467 15.73 40.62 -8.89
C LYS A 467 14.93 39.35 -8.88
N VAL A 468 13.60 39.46 -8.81
CA VAL A 468 12.68 38.31 -8.93
C VAL A 468 12.88 37.61 -10.28
N SER A 469 12.92 38.37 -11.36
CA SER A 469 13.08 37.81 -12.71
C SER A 469 14.45 37.10 -12.91
N GLU A 470 15.52 37.63 -12.36
CA GLU A 470 16.86 37.01 -12.35
C GLU A 470 16.84 35.65 -11.59
N LYS A 471 16.20 35.59 -10.42
CA LYS A 471 16.07 34.35 -9.64
C LYS A 471 15.21 33.30 -10.35
N MET A 472 14.12 33.71 -10.98
CA MET A 472 13.27 32.81 -11.79
C MET A 472 14.03 32.23 -12.95
N ALA A 473 14.79 33.06 -13.69
CA ALA A 473 15.63 32.59 -14.81
C ALA A 473 16.70 31.57 -14.33
N LEU A 474 17.24 31.75 -13.10
CA LEU A 474 18.19 30.81 -12.52
C LEU A 474 17.56 29.45 -12.23
N ILE A 475 16.35 29.44 -11.62
CA ILE A 475 15.61 28.19 -11.34
C ILE A 475 15.21 27.51 -12.66
N ALA A 476 14.79 28.29 -13.66
CA ALA A 476 14.34 27.80 -14.95
C ALA A 476 15.43 27.04 -15.76
N LYS A 477 16.70 27.14 -15.36
CA LYS A 477 17.77 26.32 -15.96
C LYS A 477 17.68 24.84 -15.61
N LYS A 478 17.02 24.51 -14.49
CA LYS A 478 16.92 23.14 -13.97
C LYS A 478 15.48 22.63 -13.89
N HIS A 479 14.53 23.54 -13.91
CA HIS A 479 13.10 23.24 -13.80
C HIS A 479 12.34 23.90 -14.94
N GLN A 480 11.25 23.30 -15.36
CA GLN A 480 10.24 24.01 -16.14
C GLN A 480 9.51 24.98 -15.21
N VAL A 481 9.59 26.28 -15.50
CA VAL A 481 8.94 27.32 -14.70
C VAL A 481 7.81 27.93 -15.53
N ILE A 482 6.62 28.00 -14.96
CA ILE A 482 5.47 28.70 -15.53
C ILE A 482 5.15 29.87 -14.61
N CYS A 483 5.11 31.09 -15.14
CA CYS A 483 4.81 32.26 -14.35
C CYS A 483 3.77 33.15 -15.02
N ILE A 484 2.79 33.56 -14.24
CA ILE A 484 1.77 34.54 -14.63
C ILE A 484 2.22 35.91 -14.10
N THR A 485 2.34 36.92 -14.99
CA THR A 485 2.81 38.24 -14.59
C THR A 485 2.13 39.36 -15.37
N HIS A 486 2.14 40.54 -14.77
CA HIS A 486 1.81 41.82 -15.42
C HIS A 486 3.01 42.77 -15.49
N LEU A 487 4.18 42.35 -15.00
CA LEU A 487 5.39 43.18 -14.99
C LEU A 487 6.30 42.90 -16.18
N PRO A 488 6.66 43.92 -16.97
CA PRO A 488 7.52 43.74 -18.15
C PRO A 488 8.93 43.25 -17.79
N GLN A 489 9.44 43.54 -16.58
CA GLN A 489 10.73 43.07 -16.10
C GLN A 489 10.77 41.55 -15.98
N ILE A 490 9.68 40.92 -15.56
CA ILE A 490 9.57 39.47 -15.46
C ILE A 490 9.32 38.88 -16.86
N ALA A 491 8.42 39.50 -17.63
CA ALA A 491 8.06 39.05 -18.95
C ALA A 491 9.26 39.07 -19.94
N SER A 492 10.17 40.04 -19.82
CA SER A 492 11.35 40.11 -20.67
C SER A 492 12.31 38.93 -20.52
N MET A 493 12.29 38.24 -19.34
CA MET A 493 13.10 37.05 -19.06
C MET A 493 12.49 35.75 -19.60
N ALA A 494 11.38 35.79 -20.31
CA ALA A 494 10.76 34.58 -20.89
C ALA A 494 11.71 33.84 -21.84
N ASP A 495 11.76 32.51 -21.76
CA ASP A 495 12.26 31.62 -22.81
C ASP A 495 11.13 31.35 -23.81
N THR A 496 9.91 31.23 -23.29
CA THR A 496 8.68 31.15 -24.09
C THR A 496 7.65 32.11 -23.51
N HIS A 497 7.06 32.94 -24.35
CA HIS A 497 6.08 33.93 -23.94
C HIS A 497 4.72 33.65 -24.60
N PHE A 498 3.69 33.56 -23.78
CA PHE A 498 2.30 33.35 -24.19
C PHE A 498 1.47 34.58 -23.86
N LEU A 499 0.66 35.01 -24.82
CA LEU A 499 -0.30 36.10 -24.64
C LEU A 499 -1.71 35.52 -24.50
N ILE A 500 -2.40 35.95 -23.46
CA ILE A 500 -3.79 35.60 -23.17
C ILE A 500 -4.66 36.81 -23.50
N GLU A 501 -5.60 36.64 -24.43
CA GLU A 501 -6.49 37.70 -24.87
C GLU A 501 -7.95 37.32 -24.75
N LYS A 502 -8.80 38.34 -24.52
CA LYS A 502 -10.25 38.20 -24.59
C LYS A 502 -10.73 38.74 -25.93
N ASN A 503 -11.34 37.88 -26.71
CA ASN A 503 -11.94 38.25 -27.98
C ASN A 503 -13.49 38.16 -27.87
N VAL A 504 -14.19 39.19 -28.28
CA VAL A 504 -15.64 39.19 -28.38
C VAL A 504 -16.00 38.77 -29.80
N MET A 505 -16.52 37.57 -29.97
CA MET A 505 -17.02 37.04 -31.24
C MET A 505 -18.49 36.60 -31.03
N ASP A 506 -19.36 36.99 -31.98
CA ASP A 506 -20.79 36.57 -31.97
C ASP A 506 -21.52 36.82 -30.64
N ASN A 507 -21.27 37.95 -30.01
CA ASN A 507 -21.83 38.34 -28.71
C ASN A 507 -21.41 37.44 -27.54
N THR A 508 -20.40 36.60 -27.74
CA THR A 508 -19.77 35.74 -26.69
C THR A 508 -18.34 36.17 -26.48
N THR A 509 -17.88 36.16 -25.22
CA THR A 509 -16.49 36.41 -24.86
C THR A 509 -15.72 35.12 -24.83
N ARG A 510 -14.68 34.98 -25.62
CA ARG A 510 -13.78 33.82 -25.65
C ARG A 510 -12.39 34.22 -25.24
N THR A 511 -11.74 33.38 -24.45
CA THR A 511 -10.32 33.50 -24.12
C THR A 511 -9.51 32.70 -25.14
N THR A 512 -8.51 33.34 -25.74
CA THR A 512 -7.53 32.73 -26.64
C THR A 512 -6.13 32.85 -26.05
N ILE A 513 -5.27 31.88 -26.36
CA ILE A 513 -3.86 31.90 -25.99
C ILE A 513 -3.04 31.60 -27.23
N HIS A 514 -1.95 32.34 -27.42
CA HIS A 514 -0.97 32.05 -28.47
C HIS A 514 0.43 32.32 -27.98
N LYS A 515 1.38 31.55 -28.52
CA LYS A 515 2.82 31.73 -28.30
C LYS A 515 3.29 32.88 -29.15
N LEU A 516 3.99 33.84 -28.54
CA LEU A 516 4.52 35.01 -29.22
C LEU A 516 5.85 34.69 -29.90
N ASN A 517 6.06 35.26 -31.10
CA ASN A 517 7.35 35.34 -31.74
C ASN A 517 8.16 36.53 -31.21
N ASP A 518 9.43 36.68 -31.64
CA ASP A 518 10.34 37.72 -31.13
C ASP A 518 9.83 39.15 -31.32
N GLU A 519 9.16 39.45 -32.43
CA GLU A 519 8.58 40.79 -32.71
C GLU A 519 7.33 41.04 -31.85
N GLU A 520 6.49 40.03 -31.72
CA GLU A 520 5.29 40.09 -30.88
C GLU A 520 5.64 40.23 -29.40
N ILE A 521 6.74 39.59 -28.91
CA ILE A 521 7.25 39.76 -27.54
C ILE A 521 7.62 41.23 -27.31
N ILE A 522 8.33 41.89 -28.23
CA ILE A 522 8.70 43.30 -28.08
C ILE A 522 7.44 44.19 -28.09
N THR A 523 6.47 43.87 -28.93
CA THR A 523 5.21 44.60 -29.00
C THR A 523 4.41 44.47 -27.69
N GLU A 524 4.32 43.26 -27.12
CA GLU A 524 3.64 43.01 -25.83
C GLU A 524 4.38 43.71 -24.66
N LEU A 525 5.72 43.61 -24.64
CA LEU A 525 6.51 44.35 -23.65
C LEU A 525 6.31 45.87 -23.76
N SER A 526 6.19 46.39 -24.99
CA SER A 526 5.88 47.80 -25.23
C SER A 526 4.50 48.17 -24.70
N ARG A 527 3.48 47.33 -24.91
CA ARG A 527 2.14 47.51 -24.38
C ARG A 527 2.14 47.50 -22.83
N MET A 528 2.92 46.61 -22.21
CA MET A 528 3.09 46.55 -20.75
C MET A 528 3.81 47.77 -20.16
N LEU A 529 4.71 48.40 -20.90
CA LEU A 529 5.46 49.58 -20.48
C LEU A 529 4.69 50.90 -20.70
N GLY A 530 4.04 51.05 -21.86
CA GLY A 530 3.42 52.29 -22.29
C GLY A 530 1.90 52.32 -22.29
N GLY A 531 1.25 51.19 -21.99
CA GLY A 531 -0.22 51.06 -22.11
C GLY A 531 -0.66 51.02 -23.60
N THR A 532 -1.74 51.72 -23.92
CA THR A 532 -2.34 51.72 -25.26
C THR A 532 -1.61 52.56 -26.29
N GLU A 533 -0.75 53.50 -25.86
CA GLU A 533 0.00 54.38 -26.76
C GLU A 533 1.44 53.89 -26.94
N ILE A 534 1.69 53.09 -27.96
CA ILE A 534 3.03 52.60 -28.30
C ILE A 534 3.68 53.64 -29.20
N ASN A 535 4.62 54.41 -28.65
CA ASN A 535 5.50 55.30 -29.43
C ASN A 535 6.88 54.65 -29.62
N GLY A 536 7.69 55.19 -30.57
CA GLY A 536 9.00 54.63 -30.89
C GLY A 536 9.94 54.49 -29.69
N ILE A 537 9.87 55.41 -28.73
CA ILE A 537 10.69 55.38 -27.51
C ILE A 537 10.34 54.19 -26.60
N VAL A 538 9.06 53.90 -26.46
CA VAL A 538 8.58 52.76 -25.65
C VAL A 538 8.98 51.45 -26.30
N TYR A 539 8.88 51.37 -27.63
CA TYR A 539 9.31 50.19 -28.39
C TYR A 539 10.83 49.93 -28.26
N ASP A 540 11.65 50.99 -28.40
CA ASP A 540 13.10 50.87 -28.22
C ASP A 540 13.48 50.47 -26.79
N ASN A 541 12.76 50.97 -25.77
CA ASN A 541 12.92 50.58 -24.36
C ASN A 541 12.59 49.09 -24.15
N ALA A 542 11.49 48.59 -24.72
CA ALA A 542 11.11 47.20 -24.68
C ALA A 542 12.15 46.28 -25.30
N LYS A 543 12.66 46.69 -26.48
CA LYS A 543 13.72 45.99 -27.20
C LYS A 543 15.01 45.91 -26.39
N GLU A 544 15.44 47.04 -25.79
CA GLU A 544 16.63 47.09 -24.94
C GLU A 544 16.44 46.23 -23.67
N MET A 545 15.26 46.25 -23.05
CA MET A 545 14.95 45.42 -21.89
C MET A 545 15.07 43.91 -22.24
N LYS A 546 14.53 43.47 -23.36
CA LYS A 546 14.66 42.10 -23.86
C LYS A 546 16.11 41.71 -24.12
N ARG A 547 16.87 42.58 -24.77
CA ARG A 547 18.30 42.39 -25.03
C ARG A 547 19.10 42.20 -23.73
N GLN A 548 18.89 43.07 -22.76
CA GLN A 548 19.56 42.98 -21.44
C GLN A 548 19.18 41.69 -20.69
N ALA A 549 17.92 41.26 -20.77
CA ALA A 549 17.47 40.00 -20.19
C ALA A 549 18.18 38.79 -20.81
N ASP A 550 18.32 38.76 -22.14
CA ASP A 550 18.99 37.68 -22.85
C ASP A 550 20.51 37.64 -22.58
N GLU A 551 21.15 38.82 -22.41
CA GLU A 551 22.56 38.92 -21.99
C GLU A 551 22.77 38.41 -20.56
N LEU A 552 21.90 38.78 -19.60
CA LEU A 552 21.96 38.31 -18.21
C LEU A 552 21.82 36.79 -18.12
N LYS A 553 20.95 36.20 -18.95
CA LYS A 553 20.82 34.74 -19.02
C LYS A 553 22.10 34.06 -19.50
N LYS A 554 22.78 34.64 -20.49
CA LYS A 554 24.07 34.14 -21.03
C LYS A 554 25.21 34.26 -19.99
N MET A 555 25.27 35.36 -19.23
CA MET A 555 26.30 35.61 -18.21
C MET A 555 26.12 34.75 -16.93
N SER A 556 24.93 34.24 -16.72
CA SER A 556 24.62 33.37 -15.60
C SER A 556 24.90 31.87 -15.87
N VAL A 557 25.48 31.55 -17.04
CA VAL A 557 26.05 30.26 -17.40
C VAL A 557 27.47 30.20 -16.83
#